data_b0e4fa7f46e29fa54002c14ae1983ab3
#
_entry.id   b0e4fa7f46e29fa54002c14ae1983ab3
#
_cell.length_a   1.000
_cell.length_b   1.000
_cell.length_c   1.000
_cell.angle_alpha   90.00
_cell.angle_beta   90.00
_cell.angle_gamma   90.00
#
_symmetry.space_group_name_H-M   'P 1'
#
loop_
_entity.id
_entity.type
_entity.pdbx_description
1 polymer ?
#
loop_
_entity_poly.entity_id
_entity_poly.type
_entity_poly.pdbx_seq_one_letter_code
_entity_poly.pdbx_strand_id
1 'polypeptide(L)'
;GGLLRRGLACQSADVAMVTNISEDHFGEYGVFSLDDLAHVKLSIANGLRHGGTLVLNASDPLLVKNGSGKAQNMAWFAADWSNQTLQQALANKQTVCAVRNQRLCLYANDQLHDFGEIIQMPLSYQGLAHYNIENLAGAALAAFLLNVPVPIISQTLLSFGTDRHDNPGRLQSWQFADLNVLMDYAHNPEG
;
A
#
# COMPACT_ATOMS: atom_id res chain seq x y z
N GLY A 1 4.97 6.49 15.92
CA GLY A 1 4.51 7.23 17.10
C GLY A 1 3.14 6.86 17.63
N GLY A 2 2.05 7.01 16.84
CA GLY A 2 0.67 6.89 17.36
C GLY A 2 0.33 5.53 17.95
N LEU A 3 0.70 4.46 17.28
CA LEU A 3 0.46 3.08 17.73
C LEU A 3 1.14 2.78 19.10
N LEU A 4 2.40 3.19 19.25
CA LEU A 4 3.16 3.02 20.49
C LEU A 4 2.62 3.84 21.65
N ARG A 5 2.05 5.03 21.36
CA ARG A 5 1.53 5.95 22.41
C ARG A 5 0.13 5.63 22.84
N ARG A 6 -0.74 5.17 21.94
CA ARG A 6 -2.19 5.06 22.14
C ARG A 6 -2.71 3.63 21.98
N GLY A 7 -1.86 2.69 21.55
CA GLY A 7 -2.29 1.33 21.21
C GLY A 7 -3.12 1.29 19.92
N LEU A 8 -3.83 0.17 19.73
CA LEU A 8 -4.73 -0.03 18.61
C LEU A 8 -6.03 0.72 18.82
N ALA A 9 -6.41 1.54 17.84
CA ALA A 9 -7.68 2.29 17.88
C ALA A 9 -8.90 1.43 17.52
N CYS A 10 -8.68 0.28 16.88
CA CYS A 10 -9.71 -0.64 16.42
C CYS A 10 -9.36 -2.08 16.85
N GLN A 11 -10.38 -2.85 17.27
CA GLN A 11 -10.23 -4.24 17.70
C GLN A 11 -11.04 -5.22 16.83
N SER A 12 -11.64 -4.73 15.73
CA SER A 12 -12.52 -5.52 14.87
C SER A 12 -12.46 -5.04 13.42
N ALA A 13 -11.24 -4.82 12.90
CA ALA A 13 -11.04 -4.39 11.53
C ALA A 13 -11.21 -5.55 10.55
N ASP A 14 -11.83 -5.27 9.39
CA ASP A 14 -11.92 -6.21 8.27
C ASP A 14 -10.57 -6.35 7.56
N VAL A 15 -9.86 -5.22 7.43
CA VAL A 15 -8.58 -5.13 6.74
C VAL A 15 -7.61 -4.31 7.58
N ALA A 16 -6.40 -4.80 7.73
CA ALA A 16 -5.26 -4.06 8.27
C ALA A 16 -4.13 -4.05 7.24
N MET A 17 -3.47 -2.91 7.03
CA MET A 17 -2.43 -2.80 6.00
C MET A 17 -1.16 -2.17 6.57
N VAL A 18 0.00 -2.72 6.18
CA VAL A 18 1.32 -2.09 6.38
C VAL A 18 1.97 -1.89 5.02
N THR A 19 2.30 -0.64 4.71
CA THR A 19 2.83 -0.25 3.40
C THR A 19 4.32 -0.44 3.28
N ASN A 20 5.08 -0.08 4.32
CA ASN A 20 6.54 -0.21 4.36
C ASN A 20 7.08 -0.17 5.79
N ILE A 21 8.34 -0.58 5.93
CA ILE A 21 9.17 -0.39 7.13
C ILE A 21 10.37 0.44 6.70
N SER A 22 10.39 1.71 7.05
CA SER A 22 11.51 2.62 6.80
C SER A 22 11.97 3.28 8.09
N GLU A 23 13.18 3.81 8.12
CA GLU A 23 13.74 4.49 9.28
C GLU A 23 12.88 5.69 9.66
N ASP A 24 12.14 5.55 10.75
CA ASP A 24 11.27 6.57 11.30
C ASP A 24 11.12 6.35 12.82
N HIS A 25 11.18 7.42 13.61
CA HIS A 25 10.98 7.40 15.06
C HIS A 25 11.93 6.49 15.87
N PHE A 26 13.19 6.33 15.45
CA PHE A 26 14.18 5.58 16.24
C PHE A 26 14.50 6.29 17.56
N GLY A 27 14.75 5.48 18.61
CA GLY A 27 15.06 5.96 19.96
C GLY A 27 13.83 6.26 20.81
N GLU A 28 12.60 6.19 20.25
CA GLU A 28 11.37 6.38 20.99
C GLU A 28 10.75 5.01 21.37
N TYR A 29 10.22 4.90 22.59
CA TYR A 29 9.43 3.75 23.08
C TYR A 29 10.10 2.38 22.93
N GLY A 30 11.44 2.31 22.99
CA GLY A 30 12.18 1.05 22.88
C GLY A 30 12.37 0.53 21.46
N VAL A 31 12.11 1.36 20.44
CA VAL A 31 12.36 1.04 19.04
C VAL A 31 13.77 1.51 18.67
N PHE A 32 14.70 0.58 18.49
CA PHE A 32 16.11 0.87 18.19
C PHE A 32 16.56 0.26 16.86
N SER A 33 15.73 -0.56 16.24
CA SER A 33 16.03 -1.24 14.97
C SER A 33 14.82 -1.27 14.04
N LEU A 34 15.08 -1.53 12.75
CA LEU A 34 14.02 -1.74 11.76
C LEU A 34 13.18 -3.01 12.09
N ASP A 35 13.80 -4.04 12.68
CA ASP A 35 13.07 -5.23 13.13
C ASP A 35 12.11 -4.89 14.28
N ASP A 36 12.52 -4.05 15.26
CA ASP A 36 11.60 -3.58 16.32
C ASP A 36 10.44 -2.80 15.71
N LEU A 37 10.75 -1.90 14.75
CA LEU A 37 9.72 -1.11 14.07
C LEU A 37 8.76 -2.00 13.28
N ALA A 38 9.26 -3.06 12.61
CA ALA A 38 8.44 -4.03 11.91
C ALA A 38 7.48 -4.74 12.88
N HIS A 39 7.97 -5.19 14.03
CA HIS A 39 7.13 -5.82 15.06
C HIS A 39 6.03 -4.88 15.54
N VAL A 40 6.38 -3.60 15.78
CA VAL A 40 5.40 -2.59 16.21
C VAL A 40 4.35 -2.34 15.12
N LYS A 41 4.77 -2.10 13.88
CA LYS A 41 3.82 -1.84 12.78
C LYS A 41 2.94 -3.07 12.52
N LEU A 42 3.49 -4.28 12.53
CA LEU A 42 2.75 -5.53 12.33
C LEU A 42 1.78 -5.87 13.47
N SER A 43 1.93 -5.26 14.65
CA SER A 43 0.96 -5.45 15.74
C SER A 43 -0.46 -4.97 15.39
N ILE A 44 -0.64 -4.20 14.30
CA ILE A 44 -1.98 -3.86 13.80
C ILE A 44 -2.81 -5.10 13.44
N ALA A 45 -2.16 -6.23 13.13
CA ALA A 45 -2.83 -7.50 12.88
C ALA A 45 -3.68 -7.96 14.08
N ASN A 46 -3.28 -7.57 15.31
CA ASN A 46 -4.05 -7.87 16.52
C ASN A 46 -5.41 -7.13 16.58
N GLY A 47 -5.59 -6.12 15.74
CA GLY A 47 -6.86 -5.39 15.61
C GLY A 47 -7.82 -6.00 14.57
N LEU A 48 -7.41 -7.06 13.86
CA LEU A 48 -8.27 -7.75 12.90
C LEU A 48 -9.35 -8.57 13.62
N ARG A 49 -10.57 -8.52 13.08
CA ARG A 49 -11.61 -9.47 13.47
C ARG A 49 -11.28 -10.88 12.99
N HIS A 50 -11.98 -11.89 13.51
CA HIS A 50 -11.90 -13.24 12.95
C HIS A 50 -12.25 -13.23 11.46
N GLY A 51 -11.39 -13.80 10.63
CA GLY A 51 -11.54 -13.79 9.18
C GLY A 51 -11.13 -12.46 8.50
N GLY A 52 -10.65 -11.46 9.25
CA GLY A 52 -10.06 -10.25 8.69
C GLY A 52 -8.74 -10.53 7.96
N THR A 53 -8.34 -9.64 7.06
CA THR A 53 -7.19 -9.82 6.17
C THR A 53 -6.07 -8.84 6.50
N LEU A 54 -4.84 -9.34 6.65
CA LEU A 54 -3.63 -8.53 6.71
C LEU A 54 -3.06 -8.33 5.31
N VAL A 55 -2.91 -7.06 4.92
CA VAL A 55 -2.37 -6.63 3.63
C VAL A 55 -0.94 -6.13 3.82
N LEU A 56 0.01 -6.70 3.09
CA LEU A 56 1.43 -6.36 3.20
C LEU A 56 2.06 -6.06 1.84
N ASN A 57 3.07 -5.18 1.86
CA ASN A 57 3.91 -4.91 0.70
C ASN A 57 4.93 -6.05 0.51
N ALA A 58 4.84 -6.72 -0.64
CA ALA A 58 5.73 -7.81 -1.02
C ALA A 58 7.14 -7.33 -1.43
N SER A 59 7.30 -6.03 -1.70
CA SER A 59 8.60 -5.42 -1.99
C SER A 59 9.41 -5.11 -0.73
N ASP A 60 8.77 -5.09 0.44
CA ASP A 60 9.44 -4.79 1.71
C ASP A 60 9.96 -6.08 2.37
N PRO A 61 11.29 -6.29 2.46
CA PRO A 61 11.86 -7.53 2.98
C PRO A 61 11.53 -7.77 4.46
N LEU A 62 11.34 -6.71 5.26
CA LEU A 62 11.00 -6.84 6.67
C LEU A 62 9.54 -7.25 6.86
N LEU A 63 8.64 -6.77 6.01
CA LEU A 63 7.25 -7.22 6.01
C LEU A 63 7.14 -8.67 5.54
N VAL A 64 7.90 -9.06 4.52
CA VAL A 64 7.95 -10.46 4.06
C VAL A 64 8.49 -11.38 5.16
N LYS A 65 9.63 -11.00 5.79
CA LYS A 65 10.26 -11.78 6.86
C LYS A 65 9.37 -11.93 8.09
N ASN A 66 8.79 -10.82 8.58
CA ASN A 66 8.13 -10.75 9.88
C ASN A 66 6.61 -10.88 9.81
N GLY A 67 6.01 -10.75 8.61
CA GLY A 67 4.56 -10.76 8.41
C GLY A 67 3.94 -12.16 8.34
N SER A 68 4.74 -13.18 7.99
CA SER A 68 4.25 -14.55 7.86
C SER A 68 3.63 -15.05 9.16
N GLY A 69 2.42 -15.62 9.09
CA GLY A 69 1.69 -16.18 10.23
C GLY A 69 1.09 -15.13 11.19
N LYS A 70 1.15 -13.82 10.89
CA LYS A 70 0.55 -12.77 11.74
C LYS A 70 -0.97 -12.70 11.63
N ALA A 71 -1.56 -13.21 10.56
CA ALA A 71 -3.00 -13.30 10.38
C ALA A 71 -3.37 -14.60 9.65
N GLN A 72 -4.63 -15.04 9.81
CA GLN A 72 -5.17 -16.21 9.12
C GLN A 72 -5.27 -15.96 7.62
N ASN A 73 -5.77 -14.78 7.23
CA ASN A 73 -5.86 -14.36 5.85
C ASN A 73 -4.83 -13.29 5.57
N MET A 74 -4.09 -13.47 4.48
CA MET A 74 -3.07 -12.55 4.02
C MET A 74 -3.29 -12.21 2.56
N ALA A 75 -2.99 -10.96 2.21
CA ALA A 75 -2.98 -10.48 0.84
C ALA A 75 -1.75 -9.60 0.61
N TRP A 76 -1.27 -9.54 -0.62
CA TRP A 76 0.00 -8.92 -0.94
C TRP A 76 -0.11 -7.93 -2.09
N PHE A 77 0.62 -6.83 -2.00
CA PHE A 77 0.77 -5.91 -3.10
C PHE A 77 2.25 -5.61 -3.38
N ALA A 78 2.54 -5.18 -4.59
CA ALA A 78 3.86 -4.73 -5.03
C ALA A 78 3.72 -3.75 -6.21
N ALA A 79 4.81 -3.07 -6.57
CA ALA A 79 4.83 -2.30 -7.83
C ALA A 79 4.84 -3.23 -9.04
N ASP A 80 5.52 -4.37 -8.97
CA ASP A 80 5.75 -5.27 -10.10
C ASP A 80 5.16 -6.66 -9.86
N TRP A 81 4.40 -7.15 -10.84
CA TRP A 81 3.81 -8.49 -10.83
C TRP A 81 4.84 -9.62 -10.73
N SER A 82 6.05 -9.41 -11.23
CA SER A 82 7.14 -10.41 -11.20
C SER A 82 7.80 -10.58 -9.81
N ASN A 83 7.42 -9.77 -8.81
CA ASN A 83 7.93 -9.88 -7.45
C ASN A 83 7.81 -11.32 -6.93
N GLN A 84 8.91 -11.89 -6.41
CA GLN A 84 8.99 -13.29 -6.01
C GLN A 84 7.98 -13.68 -4.92
N THR A 85 7.81 -12.83 -3.90
CA THR A 85 6.84 -13.06 -2.83
C THR A 85 5.42 -13.06 -3.38
N LEU A 86 5.13 -12.14 -4.30
CA LEU A 86 3.84 -12.06 -4.96
C LEU A 86 3.56 -13.31 -5.80
N GLN A 87 4.55 -13.85 -6.52
CA GLN A 87 4.41 -15.08 -7.29
C GLN A 87 4.17 -16.30 -6.38
N GLN A 88 4.82 -16.36 -5.22
CA GLN A 88 4.55 -17.39 -4.21
C GLN A 88 3.13 -17.28 -3.64
N ALA A 89 2.66 -16.05 -3.38
CA ALA A 89 1.30 -15.79 -2.93
C ALA A 89 0.26 -16.22 -3.97
N LEU A 90 0.49 -15.95 -5.25
CA LEU A 90 -0.34 -16.42 -6.37
C LEU A 90 -0.40 -17.94 -6.43
N ALA A 91 0.74 -18.62 -6.31
CA ALA A 91 0.78 -20.09 -6.28
C ALA A 91 -0.01 -20.69 -5.10
N ASN A 92 -0.11 -19.95 -4.00
CA ASN A 92 -0.91 -20.30 -2.82
C ASN A 92 -2.37 -19.76 -2.90
N LYS A 93 -2.81 -19.28 -4.05
CA LYS A 93 -4.15 -18.71 -4.29
C LYS A 93 -4.53 -17.56 -3.37
N GLN A 94 -3.54 -16.84 -2.87
CA GLN A 94 -3.75 -15.63 -2.09
C GLN A 94 -4.12 -14.46 -3.00
N THR A 95 -4.85 -13.50 -2.46
CA THR A 95 -5.19 -12.27 -3.19
C THR A 95 -3.96 -11.37 -3.32
N VAL A 96 -3.69 -10.90 -4.54
CA VAL A 96 -2.54 -10.05 -4.84
C VAL A 96 -2.91 -8.90 -5.78
N CYS A 97 -2.18 -7.77 -5.66
CA CYS A 97 -2.35 -6.62 -6.54
C CYS A 97 -0.99 -6.04 -6.92
N ALA A 98 -0.74 -5.85 -8.21
CA ALA A 98 0.48 -5.25 -8.73
C ALA A 98 0.33 -4.83 -10.20
N VAL A 99 1.36 -4.17 -10.75
CA VAL A 99 1.40 -3.81 -12.17
C VAL A 99 1.84 -5.01 -13.00
N ARG A 100 1.00 -5.37 -13.97
CA ARG A 100 1.23 -6.40 -14.98
C ARG A 100 1.04 -5.79 -16.36
N ASN A 101 2.05 -5.86 -17.22
CA ASN A 101 1.99 -5.30 -18.58
C ASN A 101 1.48 -3.84 -18.59
N GLN A 102 2.05 -2.99 -17.75
CA GLN A 102 1.72 -1.56 -17.58
C GLN A 102 0.30 -1.28 -17.06
N ARG A 103 -0.44 -2.29 -16.62
CA ARG A 103 -1.79 -2.17 -16.08
C ARG A 103 -1.80 -2.59 -14.62
N LEU A 104 -2.55 -1.87 -13.77
CA LEU A 104 -2.76 -2.29 -12.40
C LEU A 104 -3.78 -3.42 -12.37
N CYS A 105 -3.35 -4.59 -11.90
CA CYS A 105 -4.14 -5.81 -11.88
C CYS A 105 -4.24 -6.38 -10.47
N LEU A 106 -5.39 -6.98 -10.17
CA LEU A 106 -5.64 -7.70 -8.94
C LEU A 106 -6.11 -9.13 -9.27
N TYR A 107 -5.51 -10.12 -8.62
CA TYR A 107 -5.96 -11.51 -8.69
C TYR A 107 -6.61 -11.91 -7.38
N ALA A 108 -7.82 -12.42 -7.46
CA ALA A 108 -8.58 -12.96 -6.34
C ALA A 108 -9.59 -13.99 -6.83
N ASN A 109 -9.83 -15.05 -6.06
CA ASN A 109 -10.86 -16.06 -6.34
C ASN A 109 -10.75 -16.66 -7.75
N ASP A 110 -9.53 -16.97 -8.19
CA ASP A 110 -9.22 -17.49 -9.53
C ASP A 110 -9.61 -16.53 -10.69
N GLN A 111 -9.80 -15.23 -10.40
CA GLN A 111 -10.11 -14.18 -11.36
C GLN A 111 -9.07 -13.07 -11.37
N LEU A 112 -8.76 -12.55 -12.56
CA LEU A 112 -7.93 -11.39 -12.75
C LEU A 112 -8.83 -10.17 -13.02
N HIS A 113 -8.72 -9.16 -12.17
CA HIS A 113 -9.37 -7.87 -12.32
C HIS A 113 -8.37 -6.85 -12.83
N ASP A 114 -8.76 -6.04 -13.80
CA ASP A 114 -7.95 -5.00 -14.43
C ASP A 114 -8.52 -3.63 -14.07
N PHE A 115 -7.71 -2.79 -13.43
CA PHE A 115 -8.11 -1.44 -13.00
C PHE A 115 -7.75 -0.34 -14.00
N GLY A 116 -6.94 -0.64 -15.04
CA GLY A 116 -6.52 0.32 -16.06
C GLY A 116 -5.01 0.49 -16.15
N GLU A 117 -4.59 1.33 -17.09
CA GLU A 117 -3.17 1.60 -17.33
C GLU A 117 -2.59 2.49 -16.24
N ILE A 118 -1.41 2.11 -15.74
CA ILE A 118 -0.79 2.85 -14.64
C ILE A 118 -0.43 4.28 -15.04
N ILE A 119 -0.08 4.51 -16.30
CA ILE A 119 0.26 5.84 -16.82
C ILE A 119 -0.93 6.81 -16.81
N GLN A 120 -2.16 6.29 -16.83
CA GLN A 120 -3.39 7.08 -16.77
C GLN A 120 -3.83 7.40 -15.35
N MET A 121 -3.20 6.78 -14.34
CA MET A 121 -3.49 7.06 -12.93
C MET A 121 -2.68 8.29 -12.47
N PRO A 122 -3.32 9.41 -12.09
CA PRO A 122 -2.60 10.66 -11.83
C PRO A 122 -1.52 10.54 -10.76
N LEU A 123 -1.79 9.78 -9.68
CA LEU A 123 -0.81 9.56 -8.59
C LEU A 123 0.42 8.78 -9.02
N SER A 124 0.38 8.04 -10.15
CA SER A 124 1.57 7.35 -10.66
C SER A 124 2.62 8.31 -11.22
N TYR A 125 2.23 9.59 -11.44
CA TYR A 125 3.05 10.60 -12.10
C TYR A 125 3.63 10.07 -13.43
N GLN A 126 2.72 9.65 -14.31
CA GLN A 126 3.05 9.02 -15.60
C GLN A 126 3.87 7.71 -15.47
N GLY A 127 3.69 6.98 -14.37
CA GLY A 127 4.42 5.75 -14.09
C GLY A 127 5.81 5.95 -13.47
N LEU A 128 6.20 7.20 -13.15
CA LEU A 128 7.53 7.51 -12.62
C LEU A 128 7.62 7.43 -11.10
N ALA A 129 6.50 7.64 -10.39
CA ALA A 129 6.46 7.62 -8.93
C ALA A 129 6.27 6.18 -8.40
N HIS A 130 7.36 5.40 -8.33
CA HIS A 130 7.31 3.98 -7.93
C HIS A 130 6.64 3.74 -6.58
N TYR A 131 6.93 4.56 -5.56
CA TYR A 131 6.30 4.45 -4.24
C TYR A 131 4.79 4.68 -4.30
N ASN A 132 4.31 5.57 -5.19
CA ASN A 132 2.88 5.77 -5.39
C ASN A 132 2.24 4.61 -6.15
N ILE A 133 2.96 3.93 -7.03
CA ILE A 133 2.46 2.72 -7.70
C ILE A 133 2.19 1.64 -6.65
N GLU A 134 3.08 1.45 -5.68
CA GLU A 134 2.84 0.54 -4.56
C GLU A 134 1.65 0.98 -3.71
N ASN A 135 1.54 2.28 -3.41
CA ASN A 135 0.40 2.82 -2.68
C ASN A 135 -0.94 2.61 -3.43
N LEU A 136 -0.96 2.81 -4.76
CA LEU A 136 -2.13 2.53 -5.60
C LEU A 136 -2.51 1.05 -5.56
N ALA A 137 -1.52 0.15 -5.66
CA ALA A 137 -1.75 -1.29 -5.57
C ALA A 137 -2.31 -1.70 -4.19
N GLY A 138 -1.73 -1.17 -3.11
CA GLY A 138 -2.21 -1.40 -1.76
C GLY A 138 -3.62 -0.86 -1.52
N ALA A 139 -3.90 0.36 -1.99
CA ALA A 139 -5.23 0.98 -1.86
C ALA A 139 -6.30 0.22 -2.65
N ALA A 140 -6.01 -0.18 -3.90
CA ALA A 140 -6.90 -0.99 -4.72
C ALA A 140 -7.21 -2.33 -4.06
N LEU A 141 -6.19 -3.00 -3.53
CA LEU A 141 -6.33 -4.28 -2.83
C LEU A 141 -7.18 -4.13 -1.56
N ALA A 142 -6.91 -3.12 -0.74
CA ALA A 142 -7.69 -2.86 0.48
C ALA A 142 -9.16 -2.55 0.16
N ALA A 143 -9.43 -1.71 -0.85
CA ALA A 143 -10.78 -1.38 -1.29
C ALA A 143 -11.53 -2.63 -1.80
N PHE A 144 -10.86 -3.48 -2.58
CA PHE A 144 -11.43 -4.75 -3.06
C PHE A 144 -11.81 -5.67 -1.90
N LEU A 145 -10.93 -5.83 -0.91
CA LEU A 145 -11.18 -6.65 0.29
C LEU A 145 -12.31 -6.09 1.16
N LEU A 146 -12.58 -4.79 1.07
CA LEU A 146 -13.73 -4.12 1.69
C LEU A 146 -14.99 -4.17 0.83
N ASN A 147 -15.01 -4.99 -0.23
CA ASN A 147 -16.13 -5.20 -1.16
C ASN A 147 -16.53 -3.93 -1.94
N VAL A 148 -15.60 -2.99 -2.16
CA VAL A 148 -15.84 -1.89 -3.09
C VAL A 148 -15.90 -2.47 -4.52
N PRO A 149 -16.94 -2.15 -5.32
CA PRO A 149 -17.06 -2.66 -6.67
C PRO A 149 -15.86 -2.31 -7.56
N VAL A 150 -15.35 -3.26 -8.33
CA VAL A 150 -14.18 -3.08 -9.23
C VAL A 150 -14.31 -1.85 -10.14
N PRO A 151 -15.46 -1.55 -10.77
CA PRO A 151 -15.60 -0.33 -11.58
C PRO A 151 -15.40 0.97 -10.78
N ILE A 152 -15.82 1.01 -9.51
CA ILE A 152 -15.64 2.17 -8.63
C ILE A 152 -14.16 2.33 -8.28
N ILE A 153 -13.48 1.23 -7.94
CA ILE A 153 -12.02 1.26 -7.68
C ILE A 153 -11.29 1.79 -8.91
N SER A 154 -11.56 1.23 -10.10
CA SER A 154 -10.93 1.65 -11.36
C SER A 154 -11.18 3.14 -11.64
N GLN A 155 -12.43 3.60 -11.56
CA GLN A 155 -12.78 5.01 -11.78
C GLN A 155 -12.04 5.93 -10.81
N THR A 156 -11.98 5.57 -9.53
CA THR A 156 -11.30 6.37 -8.49
C THR A 156 -9.80 6.44 -8.78
N LEU A 157 -9.15 5.32 -9.09
CA LEU A 157 -7.71 5.29 -9.41
C LEU A 157 -7.36 6.14 -10.63
N LEU A 158 -8.24 6.21 -11.63
CA LEU A 158 -8.05 6.98 -12.86
C LEU A 158 -8.36 8.47 -12.71
N SER A 159 -9.05 8.88 -11.64
CA SER A 159 -9.43 10.28 -11.42
C SER A 159 -8.78 10.94 -10.21
N PHE A 160 -8.49 10.18 -9.14
CA PHE A 160 -7.93 10.73 -7.90
C PHE A 160 -6.51 11.26 -8.11
N GLY A 161 -6.29 12.49 -7.67
CA GLY A 161 -5.05 13.23 -7.88
C GLY A 161 -5.07 14.15 -9.10
N THR A 162 -6.19 14.22 -9.84
CA THR A 162 -6.40 15.24 -10.89
C THR A 162 -6.68 16.60 -10.30
N ASP A 163 -7.39 16.68 -9.18
CA ASP A 163 -7.60 17.90 -8.45
C ASP A 163 -6.52 18.07 -7.38
N ARG A 164 -5.97 19.29 -7.27
CA ARG A 164 -4.96 19.64 -6.26
C ARG A 164 -5.41 19.44 -4.81
N HIS A 165 -6.71 19.36 -4.57
CA HIS A 165 -7.28 19.14 -3.25
C HIS A 165 -7.44 17.66 -2.91
N ASP A 166 -7.28 16.75 -3.87
CA ASP A 166 -7.40 15.31 -3.65
C ASP A 166 -6.31 14.78 -2.71
N ASN A 167 -5.08 15.28 -2.86
CA ASN A 167 -3.93 14.79 -2.09
C ASN A 167 -2.98 15.95 -1.72
N PRO A 168 -3.41 16.89 -0.84
CA PRO A 168 -2.67 18.10 -0.54
C PRO A 168 -1.29 17.79 0.06
N GLY A 169 -0.25 18.45 -0.49
CA GLY A 169 1.15 18.27 -0.04
C GLY A 169 1.81 16.98 -0.52
N ARG A 170 1.21 16.25 -1.43
CA ARG A 170 1.80 15.03 -2.02
C ARG A 170 1.92 15.19 -3.53
N LEU A 171 3.14 15.33 -4.05
CA LEU A 171 3.44 15.58 -5.46
C LEU A 171 2.58 16.68 -6.09
N GLN A 172 2.21 17.69 -5.30
CA GLN A 172 1.44 18.81 -5.83
C GLN A 172 2.29 19.67 -6.75
N SER A 173 1.79 19.94 -7.95
CA SER A 173 2.47 20.80 -8.91
C SER A 173 1.74 22.13 -9.10
N TRP A 174 2.50 23.21 -9.22
CA TRP A 174 2.02 24.53 -9.62
C TRP A 174 2.86 25.07 -10.76
N GLN A 175 2.21 25.80 -11.64
CA GLN A 175 2.89 26.55 -12.69
C GLN A 175 2.66 28.04 -12.49
N PHE A 176 3.75 28.80 -12.40
CA PHE A 176 3.76 30.25 -12.30
C PHE A 176 4.60 30.80 -13.45
N ALA A 177 3.97 31.28 -14.51
CA ALA A 177 4.64 31.64 -15.77
C ALA A 177 5.53 30.47 -16.26
N ASP A 178 6.84 30.67 -16.29
CA ASP A 178 7.82 29.65 -16.73
C ASP A 178 8.35 28.77 -15.58
N LEU A 179 7.88 29.00 -14.35
CA LEU A 179 8.33 28.26 -13.18
C LEU A 179 7.37 27.10 -12.87
N ASN A 180 7.90 25.88 -12.83
CA ASN A 180 7.19 24.72 -12.32
C ASN A 180 7.65 24.44 -10.88
N VAL A 181 6.70 24.41 -9.95
CA VAL A 181 6.93 24.13 -8.53
C VAL A 181 6.28 22.81 -8.19
N LEU A 182 7.06 21.87 -7.66
CA LEU A 182 6.59 20.60 -7.11
C LEU A 182 6.72 20.65 -5.58
N MET A 183 5.63 20.32 -4.87
CA MET A 183 5.62 20.24 -3.41
C MET A 183 5.29 18.81 -2.99
N ASP A 184 6.14 18.26 -2.13
CA ASP A 184 5.89 16.98 -1.46
C ASP A 184 6.22 17.08 0.03
N TYR A 185 5.47 16.35 0.87
CA TYR A 185 5.70 16.24 2.30
C TYR A 185 6.70 15.12 2.63
N ALA A 186 7.62 14.81 1.74
CA ALA A 186 8.68 13.84 1.99
C ALA A 186 9.44 14.22 3.27
N HIS A 187 9.56 13.29 4.21
CA HIS A 187 10.19 13.52 5.51
C HIS A 187 11.05 12.32 5.97
N ASN A 188 11.22 11.33 5.11
CA ASN A 188 12.10 10.20 5.31
C ASN A 188 12.77 9.81 3.97
N PRO A 189 13.82 8.98 3.98
CA PRO A 189 14.58 8.63 2.77
C PRO A 189 13.77 7.93 1.66
N GLU A 190 12.62 7.34 2.00
CA GLU A 190 11.75 6.62 1.07
C GLU A 190 10.67 7.52 0.44
N GLY A 191 10.52 8.75 0.91
CA GLY A 191 9.49 9.70 0.49
C GLY A 191 9.92 10.69 -0.59
#